data_5ccfdcb9e055d1e3f2f9beed2f1d5da1
#
_entry.id   5ccfdcb9e055d1e3f2f9beed2f1d5da1
#
_cell.length_a   1.000
_cell.length_b   1.000
_cell.length_c   1.000
_cell.angle_alpha   90.00
_cell.angle_beta   90.00
_cell.angle_gamma   90.00
#
_symmetry.space_group_name_H-M   'P 1'
#
loop_
_entity.id
_entity.type
_entity.pdbx_description
1 polymer ?
#
loop_
_entity_poly.entity_id
_entity_poly.type
_entity_poly.pdbx_seq_one_letter_code
_entity_poly.pdbx_strand_id
1 'polypeptide(L)' 'MKTMVFLLEEPSAKEMLEGIRPKIQPPDTVWTYMVFRGKQDLEKNLVRRMRGWLKPDSLFVVMRD' A
#
# COMPACT_ATOMS: atom_id res chain seq x y z
N MET A 1 4.34 -15.05 7.64
CA MET A 1 4.56 -14.07 6.57
C MET A 1 3.70 -12.84 6.81
N LYS A 2 4.31 -11.68 6.73
CA LYS A 2 3.60 -10.42 6.90
C LYS A 2 3.34 -9.75 5.56
N THR A 3 2.21 -9.08 5.44
CA THR A 3 1.88 -8.32 4.26
C THR A 3 1.85 -6.83 4.58
N MET A 4 2.61 -6.05 3.85
CA MET A 4 2.54 -4.59 3.93
C MET A 4 1.70 -4.09 2.76
N VAL A 5 0.61 -3.43 3.08
CA VAL A 5 -0.31 -2.92 2.08
C VAL A 5 -0.12 -1.42 1.98
N PHE A 6 0.38 -0.97 0.84
CA PHE A 6 0.59 0.44 0.57
C PHE A 6 -0.62 1.01 -0.14
N LEU A 7 -1.22 2.02 0.46
CA LEU A 7 -2.38 2.72 -0.11
C LEU A 7 -1.87 4.03 -0.68
N LEU A 8 -1.78 4.10 -1.99
CA LEU A 8 -1.05 5.16 -2.69
C LEU A 8 -1.98 6.12 -3.40
N GLU A 9 -1.70 7.41 -3.27
CA GLU A 9 -2.47 8.45 -3.93
C GLU A 9 -2.27 8.47 -5.43
N GLU A 10 -1.08 8.06 -5.90
CA GLU A 10 -0.77 8.11 -7.33
C GLU A 10 0.18 6.99 -7.75
N PRO A 11 0.19 6.61 -9.04
CA PRO A 11 1.01 5.49 -9.52
C PRO A 11 2.51 5.70 -9.37
N SER A 12 3.00 6.94 -9.42
CA SER A 12 4.42 7.21 -9.28
C SER A 12 4.98 6.74 -7.94
N ALA A 13 4.18 6.76 -6.90
CA ALA A 13 4.61 6.27 -5.60
C ALA A 13 4.89 4.75 -5.63
N LYS A 14 4.12 4.00 -6.42
CA LYS A 14 4.35 2.58 -6.59
C LYS A 14 5.70 2.32 -7.25
N GLU A 15 6.00 3.07 -8.30
CA GLU A 15 7.28 2.92 -9.01
C GLU A 15 8.46 3.21 -8.07
N MET A 16 8.33 4.23 -7.25
CA MET A 16 9.37 4.58 -6.29
C MET A 16 9.61 3.44 -5.29
N LEU A 17 8.52 2.91 -4.74
CA LEU A 17 8.62 1.82 -3.76
C LEU A 17 9.19 0.55 -4.38
N GLU A 18 8.79 0.23 -5.60
CA GLU A 18 9.34 -0.94 -6.30
C GLU A 18 10.85 -0.79 -6.54
N GLY A 19 11.32 0.43 -6.75
CA GLY A 19 12.74 0.68 -6.95
C GLY A 19 13.57 0.46 -5.69
N ILE A 20 13.01 0.71 -4.51
CA ILE A 20 13.75 0.54 -3.25
C ILE A 20 13.48 -0.79 -2.55
N ARG A 21 12.44 -1.52 -2.97
CA ARG A 21 12.03 -2.76 -2.32
C ARG A 21 13.18 -3.77 -2.16
N PRO A 22 13.98 -4.05 -3.20
CA PRO A 22 15.06 -5.04 -3.06
C PRO A 22 16.08 -4.70 -1.99
N LYS A 23 16.17 -3.41 -1.64
CA LYS A 23 17.17 -2.94 -0.66
C LYS A 23 16.67 -2.97 0.77
N ILE A 24 15.36 -2.85 0.99
CA ILE A 24 14.83 -2.67 2.33
C ILE A 24 13.73 -3.65 2.73
N GLN A 25 13.22 -4.45 1.82
CA GLN A 25 12.14 -5.37 2.15
C GLN A 25 12.67 -6.53 3.03
N PRO A 26 12.07 -6.74 4.22
CA PRO A 26 12.44 -7.88 5.06
C PRO A 26 12.10 -9.21 4.38
N PRO A 27 12.84 -10.30 4.72
CA PRO A 27 12.68 -11.58 4.01
C PRO A 27 11.28 -12.19 4.09
N ASP A 28 10.58 -12.06 5.18
CA ASP A 28 9.27 -12.69 5.35
C ASP A 28 8.11 -11.73 5.12
N THR A 29 8.33 -10.72 4.29
CA THR A 29 7.33 -9.68 4.04
C THR A 29 6.97 -9.60 2.57
N VAL A 30 5.68 -9.48 2.29
CA VAL A 30 5.17 -9.25 0.94
C VAL A 30 4.62 -7.83 0.87
N TRP A 31 4.99 -7.10 -0.17
CA TRP A 31 4.49 -5.75 -0.41
C TRP A 31 3.36 -5.80 -1.43
N THR A 32 2.23 -5.23 -1.08
CA THR A 32 1.05 -5.14 -1.94
C THR A 32 0.66 -3.67 -2.07
N TYR A 33 0.24 -3.28 -3.25
CA TYR A 33 -0.09 -1.88 -3.52
C TYR A 33 -1.56 -1.72 -3.91
N MET A 34 -2.21 -0.71 -3.37
CA MET A 34 -3.51 -0.24 -3.82
C MET A 34 -3.34 1.18 -4.31
N VAL A 35 -3.46 1.39 -5.62
CA VAL A 35 -3.25 2.70 -6.22
C VAL A 35 -4.61 3.35 -6.46
N PHE A 36 -4.78 4.54 -5.93
CA PHE A 36 -6.00 5.32 -6.10
C PHE A 36 -5.81 6.38 -7.19
N ARG A 37 -6.88 7.04 -7.54
CA ARG A 37 -6.88 8.07 -8.60
C ARG A 37 -6.79 9.47 -8.01
N GLY A 38 -5.79 9.69 -7.17
CA GLY A 38 -5.59 10.98 -6.54
C GLY A 38 -6.14 11.03 -5.12
N LYS A 39 -6.01 12.19 -4.51
CA LYS A 39 -6.31 12.39 -3.10
C LYS A 39 -7.77 12.13 -2.74
N GLN A 40 -8.70 12.58 -3.58
CA GLN A 40 -10.12 12.41 -3.30
C GLN A 40 -10.54 10.96 -3.33
N ASP A 41 -10.05 10.21 -4.32
CA ASP A 41 -10.35 8.79 -4.42
C ASP A 41 -9.77 8.04 -3.21
N LEU A 42 -8.56 8.37 -2.81
CA LEU A 42 -7.94 7.77 -1.64
C LEU A 42 -8.77 8.04 -0.38
N GLU A 43 -9.10 9.29 -0.12
CA GLU A 43 -9.86 9.65 1.08
C GLU A 43 -11.25 9.02 1.10
N LYS A 44 -11.90 8.96 -0.06
CA LYS A 44 -13.26 8.45 -0.16
C LYS A 44 -13.32 6.93 0.03
N ASN A 45 -12.34 6.20 -0.45
CA ASN A 45 -12.41 4.74 -0.51
C ASN A 45 -11.45 4.02 0.45
N LEU A 46 -10.63 4.76 1.17
CA LEU A 46 -9.61 4.20 2.06
C LEU A 46 -10.19 3.22 3.09
N VAL A 47 -11.16 3.67 3.84
CA VAL A 47 -11.74 2.87 4.92
C VAL A 47 -12.42 1.61 4.38
N ARG A 48 -13.14 1.76 3.27
CA ARG A 48 -13.82 0.63 2.64
C ARG A 48 -12.83 -0.43 2.18
N ARG A 49 -11.72 -0.01 1.57
CA ARG A 49 -10.69 -0.94 1.12
C ARG A 49 -10.03 -1.65 2.28
N MET A 50 -9.75 -0.94 3.36
CA MET A 50 -9.15 -1.54 4.54
C MET A 50 -10.09 -2.55 5.20
N ARG A 51 -11.37 -2.22 5.28
CA ARG A 51 -12.37 -3.13 5.87
C ARG A 51 -12.56 -4.39 5.05
N GLY A 52 -12.40 -4.30 3.74
CA GLY A 52 -12.52 -5.45 2.86
C GLY A 52 -11.30 -6.35 2.81
N TRP A 53 -10.22 -5.94 3.47
CA TRP A 53 -8.98 -6.71 3.44
C TRP A 53 -9.04 -7.86 4.45
N LEU A 54 -8.92 -9.09 3.96
CA LEU A 54 -9.15 -10.28 4.77
C LEU A 54 -7.88 -11.04 5.17
N LYS A 55 -6.72 -10.61 4.71
CA LYS A 55 -5.48 -11.30 5.07
C LYS A 55 -5.02 -10.92 6.46
N PRO A 56 -4.73 -11.90 7.33
CA PRO A 56 -4.17 -11.60 8.64
C PRO A 56 -2.72 -11.12 8.53
N ASP A 57 -2.21 -10.56 9.60
CA ASP A 57 -0.83 -10.05 9.66
C ASP A 57 -0.53 -9.01 8.59
N SER A 58 -1.51 -8.15 8.31
CA SER A 58 -1.33 -7.07 7.35
C SER A 58 -1.11 -5.74 8.05
N LEU A 59 -0.17 -4.97 7.54
CA LEU A 59 0.11 -3.62 8.02
C LEU A 59 -0.19 -2.64 6.89
N PHE A 60 -1.00 -1.63 7.18
CA PHE A 60 -1.38 -0.65 6.18
C PHE A 60 -0.51 0.59 6.27
N VAL A 61 0.00 1.03 5.14
CA VAL A 61 0.79 2.26 5.03
C VAL A 61 0.11 3.17 4.03
N VAL A 62 -0.35 4.33 4.50
CA VAL A 62 -1.02 5.31 3.65
C VAL A 62 -0.01 6.37 3.25
N MET A 63 0.16 6.55 1.94
CA MET A 63 1.08 7.55 1.40
C MET A 63 0.31 8.58 0.61
N ARG A 64 0.33 9.82 1.08
CA ARG A 64 -0.37 10.94 0.46
C ARG A 64 0.40 12.23 0.70
N ASP A 65 0.22 13.16 -0.19
CA ASP A 65 0.82 14.49 -0.03
C ASP A 65 0.10 15.31 1.02
#